data_65ad40e7c157139d2e37c6105eb04d28
#
_entry.id   65ad40e7c157139d2e37c6105eb04d28
#
_cell.length_a   1.000
_cell.length_b   1.000
_cell.length_c   1.000
_cell.angle_alpha   90.00
_cell.angle_beta   90.00
_cell.angle_gamma   90.00
#
_symmetry.space_group_name_H-M   'P 1'
#
loop_
_entity.id
_entity.type
_entity.pdbx_description
1 polymer ?
#
loop_
_entity_poly.entity_id
_entity_poly.type
_entity_poly.pdbx_seq_one_letter_code
_entity_poly.pdbx_strand_id
1 'polypeptide(L)'
;MASIQDLKSDHKNARKRTDRSSSLIKESLEKFGAARSIVIDEENRILAGNGTIEGAKAAGIKNLRVIETDGKEIIAVKRTGLSEDEKVGLALADNRTSDLSEWDAEMLKELSEEQDLEPWFDEGDLAELIGEPEKIEGLTDPDAVPEIPEEPITKEGDLYILGNHRLLCGDSTNIQHVEKLMDGNKADMVFTDPPYNVAFNGRSGKFDVIKNDNLSDNSFDQLISGMVNILNILKPVHYYIWCNWKFYATLQVKLPYKGCIVWAKNVFGLGIGYRHQHEFCLFNGRIDKHIKNESDLWQVKKDVSYMHPTQKPVELAERALINHKQCNVIDLFGGSGSTLIAAERLKRQSFLMELDPKYCDVIVKRWEEFTGNKSKRVTFD
;
A
#
# COMPACT_ATOMS: atom_id res chain seq x y z
N MET A 1 14.77 -26.12 -41.60
CA MET A 1 14.97 -26.23 -40.13
C MET A 1 14.81 -24.84 -39.58
N ALA A 2 14.04 -24.67 -38.49
CA ALA A 2 13.92 -23.39 -37.83
C ALA A 2 15.24 -23.01 -37.15
N SER A 3 15.54 -21.74 -37.02
CA SER A 3 16.74 -21.20 -36.38
C SER A 3 16.39 -20.65 -35.02
N ILE A 4 17.31 -20.77 -34.05
CA ILE A 4 17.15 -20.08 -32.76
C ILE A 4 17.20 -18.55 -32.87
N GLN A 5 17.62 -18.03 -34.03
CA GLN A 5 17.62 -16.60 -34.33
C GLN A 5 16.23 -16.05 -34.64
N ASP A 6 15.29 -16.93 -35.01
CA ASP A 6 13.91 -16.58 -35.31
C ASP A 6 13.05 -16.43 -34.03
N LEU A 7 13.61 -16.78 -32.87
CA LEU A 7 12.93 -16.70 -31.58
C LEU A 7 13.01 -15.29 -30.99
N LYS A 8 11.88 -14.84 -30.44
CA LYS A 8 11.72 -13.56 -29.74
C LYS A 8 11.83 -13.79 -28.23
N SER A 9 12.63 -12.99 -27.54
CA SER A 9 12.70 -13.01 -26.10
C SER A 9 11.40 -12.50 -25.48
N ASP A 10 10.99 -13.07 -24.36
CA ASP A 10 9.88 -12.55 -23.58
C ASP A 10 10.32 -11.31 -22.81
N HIS A 11 9.70 -10.16 -23.12
CA HIS A 11 9.98 -8.89 -22.46
C HIS A 11 9.37 -8.81 -21.04
N LYS A 12 8.41 -9.70 -20.73
CA LYS A 12 7.79 -9.86 -19.41
C LYS A 12 8.40 -10.99 -18.58
N ASN A 13 9.61 -11.41 -18.91
CA ASN A 13 10.29 -12.46 -18.15
C ASN A 13 10.68 -11.98 -16.75
N ALA A 14 9.98 -12.45 -15.73
CA ALA A 14 10.21 -12.11 -14.33
C ALA A 14 11.41 -12.85 -13.67
N ARG A 15 12.27 -13.54 -14.44
CA ARG A 15 13.48 -14.20 -13.93
C ARG A 15 14.73 -13.44 -14.37
N LYS A 16 15.49 -12.94 -13.42
CA LYS A 16 16.86 -12.42 -13.59
C LYS A 16 17.87 -13.54 -13.44
N ARG A 17 18.93 -13.50 -14.23
CA ARG A 17 20.02 -14.45 -14.13
C ARG A 17 21.26 -13.78 -13.56
N THR A 18 21.92 -14.51 -12.65
CA THR A 18 23.25 -14.16 -12.22
C THR A 18 24.28 -14.55 -13.30
N ASP A 19 25.41 -13.87 -13.32
CA ASP A 19 26.52 -14.23 -14.23
C ASP A 19 26.94 -15.70 -14.08
N ARG A 20 26.88 -16.20 -12.84
CA ARG A 20 27.17 -17.60 -12.51
C ARG A 20 26.14 -18.56 -13.13
N SER A 21 24.85 -18.24 -13.09
CA SER A 21 23.81 -19.04 -13.74
C SER A 21 24.00 -19.08 -15.25
N SER A 22 24.28 -17.93 -15.87
CA SER A 22 24.53 -17.82 -17.31
C SER A 22 25.75 -18.61 -17.76
N SER A 23 26.86 -18.54 -17.01
CA SER A 23 28.08 -19.34 -17.27
C SER A 23 27.82 -20.84 -17.17
N LEU A 24 27.10 -21.26 -16.12
CA LEU A 24 26.79 -22.68 -15.91
C LEU A 24 25.90 -23.26 -17.01
N ILE A 25 24.92 -22.49 -17.49
CA ILE A 25 24.06 -22.91 -18.63
C ILE A 25 24.92 -23.09 -19.89
N LYS A 26 25.79 -22.12 -20.21
CA LYS A 26 26.68 -22.20 -21.36
C LYS A 26 27.59 -23.42 -21.27
N GLU A 27 28.30 -23.60 -20.15
CA GLU A 27 29.19 -24.78 -19.94
C GLU A 27 28.47 -26.10 -20.06
N SER A 28 27.23 -26.20 -19.50
CA SER A 28 26.39 -27.38 -19.60
C SER A 28 26.02 -27.68 -21.06
N LEU A 29 25.67 -26.66 -21.85
CA LEU A 29 25.34 -26.84 -23.26
C LEU A 29 26.56 -27.16 -24.12
N GLU A 30 27.73 -26.61 -23.83
CA GLU A 30 28.99 -26.95 -24.50
C GLU A 30 29.41 -28.40 -24.20
N LYS A 31 29.27 -28.84 -22.95
CA LYS A 31 29.72 -30.18 -22.50
C LYS A 31 28.76 -31.29 -22.86
N PHE A 32 27.44 -31.07 -22.63
CA PHE A 32 26.42 -32.12 -22.76
C PHE A 32 25.52 -31.92 -23.97
N GLY A 33 25.58 -30.78 -24.65
CA GLY A 33 24.66 -30.37 -25.71
C GLY A 33 23.28 -30.03 -25.22
N ALA A 34 22.38 -29.66 -26.12
CA ALA A 34 20.97 -29.35 -25.79
C ALA A 34 20.21 -30.61 -25.34
N ALA A 35 19.83 -30.64 -24.09
CA ALA A 35 19.06 -31.73 -23.48
C ALA A 35 17.71 -31.28 -22.92
N ARG A 36 17.45 -30.00 -22.91
CA ARG A 36 16.24 -29.37 -22.39
C ARG A 36 15.40 -28.78 -23.52
N SER A 37 14.09 -28.92 -23.46
CA SER A 37 13.15 -28.24 -24.35
C SER A 37 12.84 -26.82 -23.84
N ILE A 38 12.34 -25.99 -24.72
CA ILE A 38 11.78 -24.67 -24.43
C ILE A 38 10.32 -24.68 -24.84
N VAL A 39 9.54 -23.70 -24.37
CA VAL A 39 8.16 -23.46 -24.80
C VAL A 39 8.09 -22.13 -25.51
N ILE A 40 7.45 -22.10 -26.67
CA ILE A 40 7.20 -20.90 -27.47
C ILE A 40 5.73 -20.80 -27.84
N ASP A 41 5.27 -19.58 -28.11
CA ASP A 41 3.93 -19.33 -28.66
C ASP A 41 3.93 -19.37 -30.22
N GLU A 42 2.77 -19.10 -30.79
CA GLU A 42 2.54 -19.05 -32.24
C GLU A 42 3.32 -17.94 -32.97
N GLU A 43 3.75 -16.88 -32.22
CA GLU A 43 4.58 -15.80 -32.75
C GLU A 43 6.09 -16.03 -32.54
N ASN A 44 6.48 -17.23 -32.12
CA ASN A 44 7.86 -17.62 -31.74
C ASN A 44 8.41 -16.83 -30.53
N ARG A 45 7.56 -16.32 -29.64
CA ARG A 45 7.99 -15.73 -28.38
C ARG A 45 8.27 -16.85 -27.37
N ILE A 46 9.36 -16.74 -26.63
CA ILE A 46 9.79 -17.74 -25.64
C ILE A 46 8.97 -17.56 -24.37
N LEU A 47 8.06 -18.48 -24.09
CA LEU A 47 7.29 -18.52 -22.83
C LEU A 47 8.08 -19.17 -21.70
N ALA A 48 8.90 -20.18 -22.00
CA ALA A 48 9.80 -20.80 -21.02
C ALA A 48 11.11 -21.20 -21.68
N GLY A 49 12.22 -21.01 -20.96
CA GLY A 49 13.56 -21.40 -21.42
C GLY A 49 14.39 -20.26 -22.02
N ASN A 50 14.13 -18.99 -21.70
CA ASN A 50 14.94 -17.84 -22.14
C ASN A 50 16.44 -18.08 -21.93
N GLY A 51 16.87 -18.61 -20.74
CA GLY A 51 18.25 -18.92 -20.45
C GLY A 51 18.84 -20.02 -21.29
N THR A 52 18.05 -21.00 -21.62
CA THR A 52 18.51 -22.08 -22.49
C THR A 52 18.84 -21.52 -23.88
N ILE A 53 18.05 -20.60 -24.41
CA ILE A 53 18.29 -19.97 -25.70
C ILE A 53 19.48 -19.02 -25.66
N GLU A 54 19.62 -18.20 -24.61
CA GLU A 54 20.81 -17.34 -24.43
C GLU A 54 22.11 -18.16 -24.34
N GLY A 55 22.11 -19.21 -23.51
CA GLY A 55 23.22 -20.13 -23.39
C GLY A 55 23.50 -20.88 -24.69
N ALA A 56 22.47 -21.29 -25.42
CA ALA A 56 22.60 -21.95 -26.72
C ALA A 56 23.22 -21.01 -27.77
N LYS A 57 22.82 -19.75 -27.83
CA LYS A 57 23.45 -18.72 -28.66
C LYS A 57 24.94 -18.55 -28.31
N ALA A 58 25.25 -18.47 -27.00
CA ALA A 58 26.62 -18.33 -26.50
C ALA A 58 27.49 -19.59 -26.74
N ALA A 59 26.90 -20.80 -26.76
CA ALA A 59 27.53 -22.06 -27.07
C ALA A 59 27.58 -22.38 -28.58
N GLY A 60 27.09 -21.48 -29.45
CA GLY A 60 27.13 -21.65 -30.91
C GLY A 60 26.10 -22.61 -31.47
N ILE A 61 25.13 -23.06 -30.75
CA ILE A 61 24.02 -23.90 -31.21
C ILE A 61 23.08 -23.06 -32.08
N LYS A 62 22.77 -23.50 -33.29
CA LYS A 62 21.98 -22.73 -34.26
C LYS A 62 20.65 -23.40 -34.64
N ASN A 63 20.59 -24.73 -34.58
CA ASN A 63 19.48 -25.49 -35.08
C ASN A 63 18.37 -25.62 -34.03
N LEU A 64 17.14 -25.41 -34.47
CA LEU A 64 15.92 -25.56 -33.64
C LEU A 64 15.03 -26.64 -34.29
N ARG A 65 14.47 -27.51 -33.48
CA ARG A 65 13.40 -28.41 -33.88
C ARG A 65 12.14 -28.02 -33.11
N VAL A 66 11.12 -27.58 -33.82
CA VAL A 66 9.81 -27.22 -33.27
C VAL A 66 8.90 -28.45 -33.37
N ILE A 67 8.16 -28.71 -32.31
CA ILE A 67 7.12 -29.74 -32.22
C ILE A 67 5.86 -29.00 -31.73
N GLU A 68 4.80 -29.04 -32.56
CA GLU A 68 3.50 -28.51 -32.16
C GLU A 68 2.73 -29.55 -31.36
N THR A 69 2.11 -29.12 -30.25
CA THR A 69 1.34 -30.00 -29.36
C THR A 69 0.14 -29.23 -28.78
N ASP A 70 -0.92 -29.98 -28.48
CA ASP A 70 -2.11 -29.45 -27.81
C ASP A 70 -2.00 -29.47 -26.26
N GLY A 71 -0.82 -29.77 -25.72
CA GLY A 71 -0.54 -29.82 -24.28
C GLY A 71 -1.06 -31.08 -23.56
N LYS A 72 -1.58 -32.09 -24.30
CA LYS A 72 -2.10 -33.33 -23.69
C LYS A 72 -1.07 -34.46 -23.63
N GLU A 73 0.14 -34.21 -24.10
CA GLU A 73 1.24 -35.16 -24.06
C GLU A 73 2.51 -34.53 -23.52
N ILE A 74 3.37 -35.33 -22.91
CA ILE A 74 4.70 -34.91 -22.46
C ILE A 74 5.72 -35.18 -23.56
N ILE A 75 6.44 -34.11 -23.97
CA ILE A 75 7.53 -34.24 -24.93
C ILE A 75 8.84 -34.55 -24.18
N ALA A 76 9.40 -35.72 -24.41
CA ALA A 76 10.65 -36.16 -23.80
C ALA A 76 11.83 -36.04 -24.78
N VAL A 77 12.91 -35.39 -24.36
CA VAL A 77 14.17 -35.36 -25.09
C VAL A 77 15.02 -36.53 -24.64
N LYS A 78 15.14 -37.57 -25.51
CA LYS A 78 15.98 -38.73 -25.23
C LYS A 78 17.41 -38.48 -25.69
N ARG A 79 18.35 -38.48 -24.75
CA ARG A 79 19.80 -38.39 -25.03
C ARG A 79 20.41 -39.79 -25.00
N THR A 80 21.24 -40.07 -25.99
CA THR A 80 21.98 -41.34 -26.11
C THR A 80 23.49 -41.07 -26.17
N GLY A 81 24.32 -42.03 -25.73
CA GLY A 81 25.78 -41.89 -25.80
C GLY A 81 26.44 -41.16 -24.65
N LEU A 82 25.69 -40.76 -23.59
CA LEU A 82 26.26 -40.17 -22.38
C LEU A 82 26.79 -41.28 -21.45
N SER A 83 27.98 -41.07 -20.87
CA SER A 83 28.50 -41.85 -19.75
C SER A 83 27.68 -41.62 -18.48
N GLU A 84 27.83 -42.47 -17.46
CA GLU A 84 27.14 -42.30 -16.19
C GLU A 84 27.50 -40.97 -15.50
N ASP A 85 28.77 -40.57 -15.52
CA ASP A 85 29.21 -39.31 -14.97
C ASP A 85 28.61 -38.10 -15.71
N GLU A 86 28.47 -38.16 -17.02
CA GLU A 86 27.83 -37.13 -17.83
C GLU A 86 26.32 -37.05 -17.56
N LYS A 87 25.62 -38.15 -17.30
CA LYS A 87 24.21 -38.16 -16.90
C LYS A 87 24.03 -37.50 -15.55
N VAL A 88 24.86 -37.81 -14.57
CA VAL A 88 24.85 -37.15 -13.25
C VAL A 88 25.17 -35.65 -13.38
N GLY A 89 26.20 -35.34 -14.16
CA GLY A 89 26.59 -33.92 -14.39
C GLY A 89 25.48 -33.10 -15.04
N LEU A 90 24.78 -33.66 -16.04
CA LEU A 90 23.65 -33.05 -16.72
C LEU A 90 22.49 -32.77 -15.74
N ALA A 91 22.12 -33.80 -14.94
CA ALA A 91 21.03 -33.66 -13.94
C ALA A 91 21.33 -32.60 -12.87
N LEU A 92 22.58 -32.58 -12.38
CA LEU A 92 23.02 -31.58 -11.41
C LEU A 92 23.04 -30.14 -12.01
N ALA A 93 23.52 -30.01 -13.24
CA ALA A 93 23.55 -28.70 -13.92
C ALA A 93 22.13 -28.16 -14.16
N ASP A 94 21.18 -29.03 -14.54
CA ASP A 94 19.79 -28.66 -14.78
C ASP A 94 19.11 -28.10 -13.51
N ASN A 95 19.24 -28.79 -12.39
CA ASN A 95 18.71 -28.34 -11.10
C ASN A 95 19.40 -27.06 -10.63
N ARG A 96 20.74 -27.03 -10.67
CA ARG A 96 21.53 -25.91 -10.15
C ARG A 96 21.31 -24.61 -10.90
N THR A 97 21.07 -24.65 -12.19
CA THR A 97 20.80 -23.44 -12.99
C THR A 97 19.47 -22.77 -12.60
N SER A 98 18.50 -23.55 -12.17
CA SER A 98 17.22 -23.06 -11.66
C SER A 98 17.39 -22.37 -10.28
N ASP A 99 18.16 -23.00 -9.38
CA ASP A 99 18.45 -22.45 -8.03
C ASP A 99 19.21 -21.12 -8.05
N LEU A 100 20.05 -20.90 -9.06
CA LEU A 100 20.87 -19.70 -9.20
C LEU A 100 20.18 -18.54 -9.92
N SER A 101 18.92 -18.71 -10.33
CA SER A 101 18.14 -17.61 -10.91
C SER A 101 17.35 -16.90 -9.83
N GLU A 102 17.23 -15.58 -9.95
CA GLU A 102 16.51 -14.72 -9.01
C GLU A 102 15.22 -14.19 -9.66
N TRP A 103 14.24 -13.83 -8.82
CA TRP A 103 13.05 -13.15 -9.30
C TRP A 103 13.35 -11.67 -9.52
N ASP A 104 12.81 -11.11 -10.60
CA ASP A 104 12.83 -9.68 -10.86
C ASP A 104 11.68 -9.00 -10.13
N ALA A 105 11.98 -8.36 -9.01
CA ALA A 105 10.96 -7.71 -8.16
C ALA A 105 10.18 -6.62 -8.91
N GLU A 106 10.86 -5.84 -9.78
CA GLU A 106 10.20 -4.77 -10.56
C GLU A 106 9.23 -5.37 -11.59
N MET A 107 9.68 -6.39 -12.31
CA MET A 107 8.86 -7.10 -13.29
C MET A 107 7.70 -7.84 -12.62
N LEU A 108 7.92 -8.49 -11.46
CA LEU A 108 6.82 -9.13 -10.70
C LEU A 108 5.79 -8.10 -10.24
N LYS A 109 6.24 -6.92 -9.86
CA LYS A 109 5.35 -5.81 -9.47
C LYS A 109 4.50 -5.34 -10.66
N GLU A 110 5.11 -5.08 -11.82
CA GLU A 110 4.37 -4.74 -13.04
C GLU A 110 3.35 -5.83 -13.41
N LEU A 111 3.75 -7.08 -13.39
CA LEU A 111 2.86 -8.21 -13.68
C LEU A 111 1.70 -8.31 -12.69
N SER A 112 1.94 -8.03 -11.39
CA SER A 112 0.89 -8.05 -10.38
C SER A 112 -0.15 -6.94 -10.54
N GLU A 113 0.22 -5.84 -11.20
CA GLU A 113 -0.70 -4.75 -11.56
C GLU A 113 -1.59 -5.12 -12.75
N GLU A 114 -1.08 -5.96 -13.68
CA GLU A 114 -1.79 -6.34 -14.89
C GLU A 114 -2.65 -7.61 -14.74
N GLN A 115 -2.22 -8.55 -13.91
CA GLN A 115 -2.87 -9.86 -13.77
C GLN A 115 -2.75 -10.42 -12.36
N ASP A 116 -3.63 -11.37 -12.04
CA ASP A 116 -3.60 -12.11 -10.78
C ASP A 116 -2.46 -13.14 -10.79
N LEU A 117 -1.49 -12.99 -9.87
CA LEU A 117 -0.35 -13.90 -9.73
C LEU A 117 -0.56 -14.99 -8.66
N GLU A 118 -1.68 -14.98 -7.93
CA GLU A 118 -1.99 -15.97 -6.88
C GLU A 118 -1.90 -17.45 -7.33
N PRO A 119 -2.26 -17.80 -8.56
CA PRO A 119 -2.13 -19.19 -8.99
C PRO A 119 -0.69 -19.72 -8.98
N TRP A 120 0.32 -18.84 -8.95
CA TRP A 120 1.75 -19.19 -9.07
C TRP A 120 2.59 -18.81 -7.85
N PHE A 121 2.09 -17.91 -6.98
CA PHE A 121 2.76 -17.47 -5.76
C PHE A 121 1.78 -17.52 -4.61
N ASP A 122 2.20 -18.04 -3.47
CA ASP A 122 1.39 -17.88 -2.27
C ASP A 122 1.49 -16.44 -1.73
N GLU A 123 0.56 -16.09 -0.82
CA GLU A 123 0.39 -14.70 -0.34
C GLU A 123 1.65 -14.13 0.32
N GLY A 124 2.51 -14.97 0.90
CA GLY A 124 3.74 -14.56 1.57
C GLY A 124 4.90 -14.37 0.61
N ASP A 125 5.04 -15.29 -0.34
CA ASP A 125 6.16 -15.33 -1.26
C ASP A 125 6.21 -14.12 -2.18
N LEU A 126 5.07 -13.71 -2.72
CA LEU A 126 5.00 -12.56 -3.62
C LEU A 126 5.33 -11.24 -2.90
N ALA A 127 4.80 -11.06 -1.69
CA ALA A 127 5.09 -9.86 -0.88
C ALA A 127 6.56 -9.78 -0.47
N GLU A 128 7.20 -10.93 -0.17
CA GLU A 128 8.63 -10.99 0.15
C GLU A 128 9.50 -10.63 -1.08
N LEU A 129 9.09 -11.06 -2.26
CA LEU A 129 9.80 -10.84 -3.52
C LEU A 129 9.66 -9.40 -4.04
N ILE A 130 8.46 -8.81 -3.98
CA ILE A 130 8.19 -7.45 -4.48
C ILE A 130 8.67 -6.38 -3.48
N GLY A 131 8.68 -6.70 -2.19
CA GLY A 131 9.03 -5.76 -1.10
C GLY A 131 7.89 -4.78 -0.77
N GLU A 132 8.12 -3.95 0.25
CA GLU A 132 7.20 -2.87 0.59
C GLU A 132 7.25 -1.76 -0.48
N PRO A 133 6.12 -1.03 -0.69
CA PRO A 133 6.12 0.12 -1.60
C PRO A 133 7.18 1.14 -1.18
N GLU A 134 7.90 1.68 -2.16
CA GLU A 134 8.87 2.76 -1.94
C GLU A 134 8.16 3.98 -1.36
N LYS A 135 8.64 4.46 -0.22
CA LYS A 135 8.11 5.65 0.46
C LYS A 135 8.94 6.89 0.08
N ILE A 136 8.25 7.98 -0.22
CA ILE A 136 8.95 9.27 -0.39
C ILE A 136 9.46 9.73 0.97
N GLU A 137 10.73 10.00 1.05
CA GLU A 137 11.32 10.69 2.21
C GLU A 137 11.13 12.21 2.05
N GLY A 138 10.53 12.83 3.08
CA GLY A 138 10.33 14.27 3.11
C GLY A 138 11.53 15.01 3.66
N LEU A 139 11.41 16.34 3.69
CA LEU A 139 12.44 17.23 4.25
C LEU A 139 12.42 17.30 5.78
N THR A 140 11.34 16.84 6.41
CA THR A 140 11.14 16.79 7.87
C THR A 140 10.73 15.39 8.31
N ASP A 141 10.82 15.13 9.61
CA ASP A 141 10.26 13.91 10.21
C ASP A 141 8.76 13.82 9.85
N PRO A 142 8.28 12.68 9.34
CA PRO A 142 6.86 12.50 8.98
C PRO A 142 5.90 12.83 10.12
N ASP A 143 6.28 12.53 11.36
CA ASP A 143 5.46 12.76 12.54
C ASP A 143 5.65 14.17 13.15
N ALA A 144 6.55 14.99 12.62
CA ALA A 144 6.69 16.38 13.04
C ALA A 144 5.41 17.16 12.74
N VAL A 145 4.93 17.93 13.71
CA VAL A 145 3.75 18.80 13.59
C VAL A 145 4.14 20.24 13.95
N PRO A 146 3.86 21.21 13.07
CA PRO A 146 4.10 22.60 13.35
C PRO A 146 3.28 23.12 14.56
N GLU A 147 3.74 24.20 15.17
CA GLU A 147 2.99 24.88 16.24
C GLU A 147 1.64 25.41 15.71
N ILE A 148 0.62 25.32 16.56
CA ILE A 148 -0.72 25.83 16.26
C ILE A 148 -0.65 27.36 16.28
N PRO A 149 -1.10 28.05 15.22
CA PRO A 149 -1.08 29.50 15.18
C PRO A 149 -2.06 30.13 16.22
N GLU A 150 -1.71 31.27 16.79
CA GLU A 150 -2.61 32.00 17.68
C GLU A 150 -3.86 32.46 16.93
N GLU A 151 -3.66 33.03 15.73
CA GLU A 151 -4.75 33.47 14.85
C GLU A 151 -4.67 32.68 13.51
N PRO A 152 -5.78 32.08 13.06
CA PRO A 152 -5.79 31.35 11.81
C PRO A 152 -5.84 32.27 10.60
N ILE A 153 -5.14 31.89 9.54
CA ILE A 153 -5.24 32.51 8.20
C ILE A 153 -6.43 31.93 7.45
N THR A 154 -6.67 30.65 7.67
CA THR A 154 -7.77 29.88 7.06
C THR A 154 -9.13 30.32 7.62
N LYS A 155 -10.15 30.27 6.78
CA LYS A 155 -11.54 30.49 7.15
C LYS A 155 -12.41 29.31 6.74
N GLU A 156 -13.55 29.15 7.39
CA GLU A 156 -14.52 28.15 6.99
C GLU A 156 -14.90 28.32 5.49
N GLY A 157 -14.93 27.22 4.77
CA GLY A 157 -15.17 27.20 3.33
C GLY A 157 -13.91 27.32 2.47
N ASP A 158 -12.74 27.65 3.03
CA ASP A 158 -11.49 27.67 2.25
C ASP A 158 -11.07 26.26 1.81
N LEU A 159 -10.66 26.17 0.56
CA LEU A 159 -10.11 24.96 -0.04
C LEU A 159 -8.63 25.18 -0.37
N TYR A 160 -7.80 24.24 -0.01
CA TYR A 160 -6.38 24.19 -0.38
C TYR A 160 -6.08 23.03 -1.30
N ILE A 161 -5.26 23.30 -2.31
CA ILE A 161 -4.63 22.30 -3.18
C ILE A 161 -3.19 22.14 -2.71
N LEU A 162 -2.83 20.93 -2.33
CA LEU A 162 -1.56 20.55 -1.73
C LEU A 162 -0.93 19.46 -2.63
N GLY A 163 -0.25 19.88 -3.71
CA GLY A 163 0.14 18.94 -4.77
C GLY A 163 -1.08 18.27 -5.40
N ASN A 164 -1.20 16.96 -5.23
CA ASN A 164 -2.36 16.17 -5.68
C ASN A 164 -3.47 16.07 -4.63
N HIS A 165 -3.25 16.58 -3.42
CA HIS A 165 -4.20 16.46 -2.32
C HIS A 165 -5.10 17.68 -2.22
N ARG A 166 -6.20 17.55 -1.49
CA ARG A 166 -7.16 18.62 -1.24
C ARG A 166 -7.48 18.68 0.26
N LEU A 167 -7.54 19.88 0.79
CA LEU A 167 -7.96 20.15 2.17
C LEU A 167 -9.07 21.20 2.15
N LEU A 168 -10.21 20.90 2.78
CA LEU A 168 -11.30 21.86 2.98
C LEU A 168 -11.45 22.16 4.47
N CYS A 169 -11.47 23.43 4.80
CA CYS A 169 -11.92 23.90 6.12
C CYS A 169 -13.45 23.85 6.17
N GLY A 170 -14.03 22.86 6.85
CA GLY A 170 -15.49 22.67 6.81
C GLY A 170 -16.02 21.56 7.72
N ASP A 171 -17.33 21.42 7.71
CA ASP A 171 -18.06 20.41 8.46
C ASP A 171 -18.19 19.12 7.66
N SER A 172 -17.66 18.04 8.22
CA SER A 172 -17.67 16.68 7.63
C SER A 172 -19.07 16.03 7.59
N THR A 173 -20.05 16.59 8.26
CA THR A 173 -21.45 16.14 8.20
C THR A 173 -22.26 16.86 7.11
N ASN A 174 -21.68 17.91 6.52
CA ASN A 174 -22.30 18.68 5.43
C ASN A 174 -21.92 18.11 4.07
N ILE A 175 -22.92 17.57 3.36
CA ILE A 175 -22.71 16.94 2.05
C ILE A 175 -22.14 17.92 1.02
N GLN A 176 -22.52 19.20 1.04
CA GLN A 176 -22.02 20.20 0.11
C GLN A 176 -20.54 20.47 0.31
N HIS A 177 -20.06 20.44 1.56
CA HIS A 177 -18.62 20.53 1.87
C HIS A 177 -17.88 19.29 1.35
N VAL A 178 -18.43 18.10 1.53
CA VAL A 178 -17.83 16.87 1.03
C VAL A 178 -17.78 16.84 -0.50
N GLU A 179 -18.84 17.22 -1.18
CA GLU A 179 -18.89 17.34 -2.65
C GLU A 179 -17.85 18.35 -3.16
N LYS A 180 -17.73 19.52 -2.49
CA LYS A 180 -16.73 20.54 -2.82
C LYS A 180 -15.30 20.01 -2.62
N LEU A 181 -15.04 19.29 -1.53
CA LEU A 181 -13.75 18.66 -1.27
C LEU A 181 -13.41 17.64 -2.36
N MET A 182 -14.35 16.74 -2.67
CA MET A 182 -14.15 15.66 -3.60
C MET A 182 -14.08 16.10 -5.07
N ASP A 183 -14.76 17.18 -5.46
CA ASP A 183 -14.72 17.75 -6.82
C ASP A 183 -14.94 16.70 -7.92
N GLY A 184 -15.93 15.84 -7.72
CA GLY A 184 -16.25 14.74 -8.63
C GLY A 184 -15.34 13.52 -8.54
N ASN A 185 -14.29 13.54 -7.72
CA ASN A 185 -13.45 12.37 -7.48
C ASN A 185 -14.17 11.34 -6.60
N LYS A 186 -13.75 10.09 -6.71
CA LYS A 186 -14.25 8.99 -5.89
C LYS A 186 -13.31 8.72 -4.72
N ALA A 187 -13.87 8.55 -3.52
CA ALA A 187 -13.14 8.02 -2.38
C ALA A 187 -13.20 6.49 -2.40
N ASP A 188 -12.07 5.82 -2.57
CA ASP A 188 -11.99 4.36 -2.50
C ASP A 188 -11.85 3.88 -1.06
N MET A 189 -11.16 4.68 -0.23
CA MET A 189 -10.93 4.41 1.18
C MET A 189 -11.32 5.61 2.04
N VAL A 190 -11.86 5.31 3.22
CA VAL A 190 -11.95 6.25 4.34
C VAL A 190 -10.96 5.82 5.42
N PHE A 191 -10.08 6.73 5.84
CA PHE A 191 -9.25 6.57 7.02
C PHE A 191 -9.46 7.78 7.89
N THR A 192 -10.11 7.62 9.05
CA THR A 192 -10.59 8.78 9.80
C THR A 192 -10.67 8.54 11.30
N ASP A 193 -10.51 9.62 12.07
CA ASP A 193 -10.46 9.63 13.54
C ASP A 193 -11.43 10.68 14.10
N PRO A 194 -12.73 10.37 14.19
CA PRO A 194 -13.72 11.29 14.72
C PRO A 194 -13.47 11.60 16.21
N PRO A 195 -13.91 12.75 16.74
CA PRO A 195 -13.82 13.04 18.16
C PRO A 195 -14.53 11.96 18.98
N TYR A 196 -14.01 11.67 20.19
CA TYR A 196 -14.49 10.58 21.04
C TYR A 196 -15.44 11.06 22.16
N ASN A 197 -15.74 12.34 22.19
CA ASN A 197 -16.55 13.01 23.21
C ASN A 197 -16.02 12.80 24.65
N VAL A 198 -14.72 12.96 24.83
CA VAL A 198 -14.02 12.76 26.12
C VAL A 198 -13.56 14.07 26.76
N ALA A 199 -13.85 15.22 26.14
CA ALA A 199 -13.46 16.55 26.58
C ALA A 199 -11.95 16.66 26.92
N PHE A 200 -11.12 16.12 26.05
CA PHE A 200 -9.69 16.04 26.30
C PHE A 200 -9.03 17.42 26.21
N ASN A 201 -8.44 17.88 27.32
CA ASN A 201 -7.75 19.18 27.44
C ASN A 201 -6.27 19.05 27.85
N GLY A 202 -5.72 17.85 27.79
CA GLY A 202 -4.38 17.55 28.30
C GLY A 202 -4.30 17.54 29.84
N ARG A 203 -3.15 16.99 30.36
CA ARG A 203 -2.93 16.88 31.82
C ARG A 203 -2.78 18.23 32.55
N SER A 204 -2.45 19.28 31.85
CA SER A 204 -2.11 20.59 32.41
C SER A 204 -3.04 21.72 31.96
N GLY A 205 -4.13 21.42 31.25
CA GLY A 205 -4.99 22.46 30.64
C GLY A 205 -4.26 23.31 29.58
N LYS A 206 -3.14 22.81 29.05
CA LYS A 206 -2.32 23.54 28.06
C LYS A 206 -2.93 23.60 26.67
N PHE A 207 -3.94 22.78 26.41
CA PHE A 207 -4.57 22.69 25.08
C PHE A 207 -6.02 23.07 25.19
N ASP A 208 -6.51 23.78 24.19
CA ASP A 208 -7.95 24.01 24.03
C ASP A 208 -8.65 22.66 23.78
N VAL A 209 -9.88 22.55 24.25
CA VAL A 209 -10.70 21.34 23.98
C VAL A 209 -10.91 21.24 22.46
N ILE A 210 -10.65 20.08 21.90
CA ILE A 210 -10.87 19.83 20.47
C ILE A 210 -12.33 20.13 20.13
N LYS A 211 -12.58 20.81 19.01
CA LYS A 211 -13.94 21.06 18.54
C LYS A 211 -14.73 19.77 18.47
N ASN A 212 -15.95 19.77 18.97
CA ASN A 212 -16.86 18.62 19.02
C ASN A 212 -16.43 17.46 19.95
N ASP A 213 -15.43 17.63 20.81
CA ASP A 213 -15.03 16.59 21.79
C ASP A 213 -15.66 16.77 23.19
N ASN A 214 -16.58 17.72 23.34
CA ASN A 214 -17.36 17.98 24.56
C ASN A 214 -18.82 18.32 24.22
N LEU A 215 -19.50 17.40 23.55
CA LEU A 215 -20.88 17.54 23.12
C LEU A 215 -21.82 16.84 24.12
N SER A 216 -23.08 17.26 24.14
CA SER A 216 -24.13 16.45 24.75
C SER A 216 -24.26 15.10 24.01
N ASP A 217 -24.75 14.07 24.69
CA ASP A 217 -24.91 12.75 24.08
C ASP A 217 -25.75 12.79 22.79
N ASN A 218 -26.80 13.63 22.77
CA ASN A 218 -27.64 13.81 21.58
C ASN A 218 -26.88 14.50 20.43
N SER A 219 -26.10 15.55 20.72
CA SER A 219 -25.30 16.24 19.70
C SER A 219 -24.17 15.35 19.16
N PHE A 220 -23.59 14.55 20.03
CA PHE A 220 -22.59 13.56 19.62
C PHE A 220 -23.18 12.47 18.72
N ASP A 221 -24.36 11.95 19.08
CA ASP A 221 -25.05 10.97 18.21
C ASP A 221 -25.43 11.56 16.85
N GLN A 222 -25.81 12.86 16.80
CA GLN A 222 -26.05 13.58 15.55
C GLN A 222 -24.79 13.70 14.69
N LEU A 223 -23.64 14.05 15.28
CA LEU A 223 -22.35 14.10 14.58
C LEU A 223 -22.02 12.76 13.96
N ILE A 224 -22.10 11.68 14.73
CA ILE A 224 -21.81 10.34 14.25
C ILE A 224 -22.80 9.86 13.20
N SER A 225 -24.09 10.16 13.36
CA SER A 225 -25.10 9.86 12.36
C SER A 225 -24.88 10.64 11.06
N GLY A 226 -24.45 11.90 11.15
CA GLY A 226 -24.04 12.72 10.00
C GLY A 226 -22.87 12.09 9.26
N MET A 227 -21.80 11.70 9.98
CA MET A 227 -20.67 10.97 9.39
C MET A 227 -21.11 9.67 8.69
N VAL A 228 -21.96 8.87 9.34
CA VAL A 228 -22.50 7.63 8.75
C VAL A 228 -23.27 7.91 7.47
N ASN A 229 -24.06 8.98 7.42
CA ASN A 229 -24.78 9.38 6.21
C ASN A 229 -23.81 9.74 5.08
N ILE A 230 -22.74 10.46 5.37
CA ILE A 230 -21.69 10.77 4.39
C ILE A 230 -21.04 9.48 3.87
N LEU A 231 -20.69 8.53 4.74
CA LEU A 231 -20.14 7.23 4.31
C LEU A 231 -21.11 6.46 3.41
N ASN A 232 -22.40 6.51 3.69
CA ASN A 232 -23.42 5.88 2.84
C ASN A 232 -23.57 6.54 1.46
N ILE A 233 -23.26 7.83 1.35
CA ILE A 233 -23.25 8.58 0.08
C ILE A 233 -21.98 8.28 -0.70
N LEU A 234 -20.81 8.38 -0.06
CA LEU A 234 -19.49 8.14 -0.66
C LEU A 234 -19.32 6.68 -1.11
N LYS A 235 -19.92 5.74 -0.38
CA LYS A 235 -19.82 4.28 -0.63
C LYS A 235 -18.36 3.83 -0.84
N PRO A 236 -17.45 4.12 0.08
CA PRO A 236 -16.07 3.71 -0.04
C PRO A 236 -15.98 2.18 -0.04
N VAL A 237 -15.01 1.64 -0.76
CA VAL A 237 -14.75 0.19 -0.78
C VAL A 237 -14.21 -0.26 0.57
N HIS A 238 -13.38 0.59 1.19
CA HIS A 238 -12.72 0.32 2.46
C HIS A 238 -12.94 1.46 3.44
N TYR A 239 -13.06 1.16 4.73
CA TYR A 239 -12.93 2.16 5.77
C TYR A 239 -12.23 1.66 7.02
N TYR A 240 -11.47 2.56 7.62
CA TYR A 240 -10.76 2.46 8.88
C TYR A 240 -11.22 3.62 9.76
N ILE A 241 -12.06 3.35 10.75
CA ILE A 241 -12.61 4.38 11.64
C ILE A 241 -12.07 4.15 13.04
N TRP A 242 -11.18 5.03 13.47
CA TRP A 242 -10.57 4.97 14.79
C TRP A 242 -11.56 5.37 15.88
N CYS A 243 -11.44 4.75 17.04
CA CYS A 243 -12.32 5.00 18.17
C CYS A 243 -11.74 4.48 19.49
N ASN A 244 -12.27 4.96 20.59
CA ASN A 244 -12.06 4.33 21.88
C ASN A 244 -13.02 3.14 22.08
N TRP A 245 -12.79 2.33 23.12
CA TRP A 245 -13.58 1.15 23.40
C TRP A 245 -15.07 1.42 23.66
N LYS A 246 -15.43 2.60 24.21
CA LYS A 246 -16.84 2.99 24.43
C LYS A 246 -17.54 3.32 23.12
N PHE A 247 -16.86 4.10 22.28
CA PHE A 247 -17.40 4.52 21.00
C PHE A 247 -17.47 3.38 19.97
N TYR A 248 -16.60 2.38 20.09
CA TYR A 248 -16.60 1.20 19.23
C TYR A 248 -17.97 0.50 19.19
N ALA A 249 -18.62 0.33 20.36
CA ALA A 249 -19.95 -0.28 20.46
C ALA A 249 -21.03 0.52 19.68
N THR A 250 -20.94 1.85 19.69
CA THR A 250 -21.86 2.72 18.94
C THR A 250 -21.66 2.57 17.43
N LEU A 251 -20.40 2.53 16.98
CA LEU A 251 -20.08 2.35 15.56
C LEU A 251 -20.53 1.00 15.02
N GLN A 252 -20.36 -0.08 15.79
CA GLN A 252 -20.79 -1.43 15.38
C GLN A 252 -22.30 -1.54 15.06
N VAL A 253 -23.11 -0.75 15.75
CA VAL A 253 -24.58 -0.74 15.51
C VAL A 253 -24.94 0.08 14.27
N LYS A 254 -24.15 1.10 13.95
CA LYS A 254 -24.45 2.08 12.88
C LYS A 254 -23.83 1.71 11.53
N LEU A 255 -22.75 0.93 11.52
CA LEU A 255 -21.98 0.62 10.31
C LEU A 255 -21.70 -0.88 10.18
N PRO A 256 -21.75 -1.43 8.96
CA PRO A 256 -21.24 -2.77 8.71
C PRO A 256 -19.74 -2.82 8.99
N TYR A 257 -19.22 -3.94 9.50
CA TYR A 257 -17.80 -4.13 9.77
C TYR A 257 -17.40 -5.59 9.51
N LYS A 258 -16.09 -5.78 9.24
CA LYS A 258 -15.50 -7.11 9.06
C LYS A 258 -14.46 -7.44 10.09
N GLY A 259 -13.90 -6.44 10.76
CA GLY A 259 -12.87 -6.65 11.76
C GLY A 259 -12.72 -5.48 12.72
N CYS A 260 -11.96 -5.73 13.77
CA CYS A 260 -11.50 -4.75 14.73
C CYS A 260 -10.00 -4.77 14.78
N ILE A 261 -9.35 -3.70 14.34
CA ILE A 261 -7.91 -3.53 14.48
C ILE A 261 -7.65 -2.87 15.83
N VAL A 262 -6.65 -3.38 16.55
CA VAL A 262 -6.23 -2.85 17.85
C VAL A 262 -4.86 -2.21 17.71
N TRP A 263 -4.79 -0.89 17.86
CA TRP A 263 -3.51 -0.22 18.00
C TRP A 263 -3.00 -0.35 19.44
N ALA A 264 -1.97 -1.15 19.64
CA ALA A 264 -1.26 -1.30 20.92
C ALA A 264 -0.17 -0.23 21.02
N LYS A 265 -0.37 0.71 21.97
CA LYS A 265 0.57 1.82 22.20
C LYS A 265 1.73 1.38 23.08
N ASN A 266 2.90 2.01 22.91
CA ASN A 266 4.05 1.82 23.80
C ASN A 266 3.90 2.59 25.12
N VAL A 267 2.89 3.44 25.28
CA VAL A 267 2.66 4.31 26.45
C VAL A 267 1.24 4.16 27.00
N PHE A 268 1.12 4.32 28.31
CA PHE A 268 -0.17 4.27 28.98
C PHE A 268 -0.92 5.61 28.85
N GLY A 269 -2.18 5.56 28.47
CA GLY A 269 -3.11 6.66 28.55
C GLY A 269 -3.60 6.93 29.98
N LEU A 270 -4.62 7.78 30.10
CA LEU A 270 -5.34 8.02 31.35
C LEU A 270 -6.29 6.85 31.64
N GLY A 271 -6.58 6.60 32.92
CA GLY A 271 -7.52 5.58 33.35
C GLY A 271 -7.49 5.42 34.86
N ILE A 272 -8.61 5.01 35.46
CA ILE A 272 -8.75 4.65 36.88
C ILE A 272 -8.69 3.13 36.98
N GLY A 273 -7.74 2.61 37.75
CA GLY A 273 -7.46 1.16 37.85
C GLY A 273 -6.63 0.66 36.66
N TYR A 274 -7.28 0.26 35.59
CA TYR A 274 -6.60 -0.11 34.35
C TYR A 274 -6.38 1.10 33.46
N ARG A 275 -5.14 1.34 33.08
CA ARG A 275 -4.77 2.45 32.18
C ARG A 275 -4.82 1.97 30.73
N HIS A 276 -5.52 2.75 29.90
CA HIS A 276 -5.70 2.41 28.48
C HIS A 276 -4.37 2.48 27.72
N GLN A 277 -4.00 1.39 27.05
CA GLN A 277 -2.79 1.29 26.25
C GLN A 277 -3.12 0.93 24.79
N HIS A 278 -4.38 1.08 24.41
CA HIS A 278 -4.84 0.74 23.06
C HIS A 278 -5.94 1.68 22.59
N GLU A 279 -6.13 1.71 21.28
CA GLU A 279 -7.30 2.22 20.61
C GLU A 279 -7.81 1.18 19.63
N PHE A 280 -9.08 1.26 19.26
CA PHE A 280 -9.72 0.39 18.30
C PHE A 280 -9.90 1.10 16.97
N CYS A 281 -9.92 0.31 15.89
CA CYS A 281 -10.32 0.76 14.58
C CYS A 281 -11.38 -0.18 14.04
N LEU A 282 -12.55 0.36 13.73
CA LEU A 282 -13.59 -0.39 13.02
C LEU A 282 -13.16 -0.50 11.55
N PHE A 283 -12.92 -1.72 11.13
CA PHE A 283 -12.52 -2.02 9.75
C PHE A 283 -13.66 -2.64 8.97
N ASN A 284 -13.88 -2.15 7.75
CA ASN A 284 -14.68 -2.81 6.74
C ASN A 284 -13.99 -2.68 5.38
N GLY A 285 -13.94 -3.77 4.67
CA GLY A 285 -13.28 -3.81 3.38
C GLY A 285 -12.74 -5.20 3.08
N ARG A 286 -11.85 -5.27 2.12
CA ARG A 286 -11.07 -6.45 1.79
C ARG A 286 -9.62 -6.00 1.62
N ILE A 287 -8.71 -6.61 2.33
CA ILE A 287 -7.28 -6.43 2.07
C ILE A 287 -6.98 -7.03 0.70
N ASP A 288 -6.22 -6.34 -0.11
CA ASP A 288 -5.81 -6.86 -1.40
C ASP A 288 -4.85 -8.03 -1.19
N LYS A 289 -5.12 -9.13 -1.87
CA LYS A 289 -4.51 -10.43 -1.61
C LYS A 289 -3.00 -10.52 -1.86
N HIS A 290 -2.42 -9.55 -2.53
CA HIS A 290 -0.97 -9.48 -2.78
C HIS A 290 -0.15 -8.99 -1.59
N ILE A 291 -0.83 -8.70 -0.46
CA ILE A 291 -0.21 -8.17 0.73
C ILE A 291 -0.20 -9.25 1.80
N LYS A 292 0.95 -9.39 2.42
CA LYS A 292 1.22 -10.31 3.52
C LYS A 292 0.07 -10.33 4.53
N ASN A 293 -0.38 -11.51 4.95
CA ASN A 293 -1.33 -11.66 6.05
C ASN A 293 -0.92 -10.78 7.23
N GLU A 294 -1.71 -9.76 7.53
CA GLU A 294 -1.38 -8.80 8.56
C GLU A 294 -2.20 -9.07 9.82
N SER A 295 -1.54 -8.94 10.97
CA SER A 295 -2.21 -9.04 12.27
C SER A 295 -3.16 -7.86 12.46
N ASP A 296 -4.31 -8.10 13.06
CA ASP A 296 -5.23 -7.06 13.56
C ASP A 296 -4.69 -6.34 14.82
N LEU A 297 -3.56 -6.78 15.37
CA LEU A 297 -2.84 -6.13 16.46
C LEU A 297 -1.69 -5.28 15.89
N TRP A 298 -1.89 -3.96 15.81
CA TRP A 298 -0.91 -3.03 15.31
C TRP A 298 -0.05 -2.44 16.42
N GLN A 299 1.23 -2.80 16.44
CA GLN A 299 2.20 -2.31 17.42
C GLN A 299 2.98 -1.12 16.83
N VAL A 300 2.34 0.04 16.81
CA VAL A 300 2.94 1.29 16.33
C VAL A 300 3.29 2.16 17.52
N LYS A 301 4.53 2.65 17.56
CA LYS A 301 5.01 3.50 18.66
C LYS A 301 4.38 4.89 18.54
N LYS A 302 3.88 5.40 19.66
CA LYS A 302 3.53 6.80 19.81
C LYS A 302 4.73 7.52 20.40
N ASP A 303 5.22 8.55 19.72
CA ASP A 303 6.22 9.44 20.31
C ASP A 303 5.58 10.26 21.42
N VAL A 304 6.21 10.29 22.57
CA VAL A 304 5.75 11.06 23.76
C VAL A 304 6.12 12.54 23.69
N SER A 305 7.02 12.90 22.80
CA SER A 305 7.44 14.30 22.55
C SER A 305 6.47 15.09 21.68
N TYR A 306 5.42 14.44 21.16
CA TYR A 306 4.44 15.09 20.29
C TYR A 306 3.85 16.35 20.95
N MET A 307 3.89 17.42 20.21
CA MET A 307 3.28 18.70 20.57
C MET A 307 1.75 18.59 20.68
N HIS A 308 1.14 17.63 19.98
CA HIS A 308 -0.30 17.39 19.99
C HIS A 308 -0.66 16.06 20.66
N PRO A 309 -1.43 16.08 21.76
CA PRO A 309 -1.67 14.90 22.59
C PRO A 309 -2.52 13.81 21.92
N THR A 310 -3.34 14.16 20.93
CA THR A 310 -4.24 13.25 20.21
C THR A 310 -3.71 12.87 18.83
N GLN A 311 -2.54 13.34 18.42
CA GLN A 311 -1.93 13.00 17.14
C GLN A 311 -1.76 11.49 17.02
N LYS A 312 -2.17 10.95 15.85
CA LYS A 312 -1.87 9.60 15.45
C LYS A 312 -0.56 9.54 14.67
N PRO A 313 0.28 8.52 14.88
CA PRO A 313 1.45 8.27 14.05
C PRO A 313 1.05 8.11 12.57
N VAL A 314 1.87 8.68 11.68
CA VAL A 314 1.71 8.55 10.23
C VAL A 314 1.71 7.08 9.80
N GLU A 315 2.51 6.24 10.45
CA GLU A 315 2.62 4.80 10.21
C GLU A 315 1.26 4.06 10.25
N LEU A 316 0.30 4.52 11.07
CA LEU A 316 -1.03 3.88 11.12
C LEU A 316 -1.81 4.07 9.80
N ALA A 317 -1.73 5.25 9.21
CA ALA A 317 -2.35 5.53 7.93
C ALA A 317 -1.58 4.87 6.77
N GLU A 318 -0.25 4.88 6.82
CA GLU A 318 0.59 4.17 5.84
C GLU A 318 0.24 2.69 5.80
N ARG A 319 0.13 2.07 6.96
CA ARG A 319 -0.21 0.65 7.10
C ARG A 319 -1.55 0.32 6.47
N ALA A 320 -2.57 1.15 6.72
CA ALA A 320 -3.86 1.01 6.08
C ALA A 320 -3.77 1.19 4.56
N LEU A 321 -3.03 2.19 4.07
CA LEU A 321 -2.90 2.49 2.65
C LEU A 321 -2.13 1.42 1.88
N ILE A 322 -1.09 0.85 2.47
CA ILE A 322 -0.28 -0.22 1.87
C ILE A 322 -1.13 -1.48 1.65
N ASN A 323 -2.09 -1.76 2.54
CA ASN A 323 -2.96 -2.94 2.48
C ASN A 323 -3.97 -2.92 1.32
N HIS A 324 -3.93 -1.89 0.48
CA HIS A 324 -4.83 -1.75 -0.67
C HIS A 324 -4.06 -1.28 -1.90
N LYS A 325 -4.50 -1.71 -3.09
CA LYS A 325 -4.02 -1.19 -4.37
C LYS A 325 -4.22 0.33 -4.43
N GLN A 326 -3.74 0.98 -5.47
CA GLN A 326 -3.87 2.43 -5.65
C GLN A 326 -5.29 2.91 -5.35
N CYS A 327 -5.47 3.66 -4.27
CA CYS A 327 -6.76 4.17 -3.83
C CYS A 327 -6.67 5.63 -3.39
N ASN A 328 -7.74 6.37 -3.66
CA ASN A 328 -7.93 7.71 -3.12
C ASN A 328 -8.47 7.59 -1.70
N VAL A 329 -7.85 8.27 -0.75
CA VAL A 329 -8.26 8.26 0.66
C VAL A 329 -8.94 9.56 1.04
N ILE A 330 -10.06 9.46 1.75
CA ILE A 330 -10.68 10.61 2.41
C ILE A 330 -10.54 10.49 3.93
N ASP A 331 -10.18 11.60 4.57
CA ASP A 331 -10.20 11.78 6.02
C ASP A 331 -11.18 12.89 6.37
N LEU A 332 -12.24 12.55 7.07
CA LEU A 332 -13.33 13.47 7.44
C LEU A 332 -12.99 14.33 8.67
N PHE A 333 -11.91 14.00 9.39
CA PHE A 333 -11.45 14.69 10.60
C PHE A 333 -9.92 14.79 10.56
N GLY A 334 -9.41 15.71 9.73
CA GLY A 334 -8.00 15.82 9.35
C GLY A 334 -7.02 16.00 10.50
N GLY A 335 -7.45 16.65 11.59
CA GLY A 335 -6.63 16.90 12.76
C GLY A 335 -5.31 17.59 12.41
N SER A 336 -4.19 16.94 12.71
CA SER A 336 -2.86 17.45 12.34
C SER A 336 -2.37 16.99 10.96
N GLY A 337 -3.16 16.24 10.17
CA GLY A 337 -2.84 15.85 8.80
C GLY A 337 -1.97 14.61 8.66
N SER A 338 -1.98 13.67 9.60
CA SER A 338 -1.19 12.43 9.49
C SER A 338 -1.58 11.59 8.27
N THR A 339 -2.87 11.54 7.93
CA THR A 339 -3.37 10.86 6.72
C THR A 339 -2.82 11.48 5.43
N LEU A 340 -2.69 12.82 5.39
CA LEU A 340 -2.11 13.54 4.24
C LEU A 340 -0.64 13.15 4.04
N ILE A 341 0.16 13.19 5.11
CA ILE A 341 1.58 12.85 5.03
C ILE A 341 1.78 11.39 4.64
N ALA A 342 0.98 10.46 5.17
CA ALA A 342 1.00 9.06 4.76
C ALA A 342 0.69 8.90 3.26
N ALA A 343 -0.33 9.59 2.76
CA ALA A 343 -0.70 9.56 1.36
C ALA A 343 0.39 10.15 0.45
N GLU A 344 1.00 11.29 0.84
CA GLU A 344 2.14 11.89 0.12
C GLU A 344 3.30 10.90 0.02
N ARG A 345 3.71 10.29 1.14
CA ARG A 345 4.82 9.33 1.17
C ARG A 345 4.59 8.11 0.28
N LEU A 346 3.36 7.69 0.15
CA LEU A 346 2.98 6.52 -0.66
C LEU A 346 2.51 6.88 -2.08
N LYS A 347 2.68 8.14 -2.53
CA LYS A 347 2.24 8.63 -3.85
C LYS A 347 0.73 8.40 -4.10
N ARG A 348 -0.08 8.51 -3.02
CA ARG A 348 -1.55 8.38 -3.07
C ARG A 348 -2.19 9.77 -3.06
N GLN A 349 -3.42 9.88 -3.53
CA GLN A 349 -4.21 11.10 -3.41
C GLN A 349 -5.04 11.07 -2.13
N SER A 350 -5.04 12.19 -1.39
CA SER A 350 -5.87 12.34 -0.19
C SER A 350 -6.78 13.57 -0.27
N PHE A 351 -7.94 13.44 0.38
CA PHE A 351 -8.94 14.47 0.55
C PHE A 351 -9.19 14.62 2.04
N LEU A 352 -8.84 15.78 2.61
CA LEU A 352 -8.97 16.02 4.03
C LEU A 352 -10.05 17.09 4.30
N MET A 353 -10.85 16.84 5.31
CA MET A 353 -11.73 17.84 5.89
C MET A 353 -11.34 18.10 7.34
N GLU A 354 -11.26 19.36 7.71
CA GLU A 354 -10.96 19.79 9.06
C GLU A 354 -11.85 20.99 9.43
N LEU A 355 -12.48 20.90 10.60
CA LEU A 355 -13.42 21.93 11.06
C LEU A 355 -12.73 23.15 11.63
N ASP A 356 -11.55 22.96 12.26
CA ASP A 356 -10.84 24.04 12.92
C ASP A 356 -9.88 24.72 11.94
N PRO A 357 -10.08 26.04 11.65
CA PRO A 357 -9.19 26.80 10.79
C PRO A 357 -7.72 26.78 11.23
N LYS A 358 -7.45 26.75 12.55
CA LYS A 358 -6.07 26.66 13.08
C LYS A 358 -5.40 25.36 12.68
N TYR A 359 -6.15 24.25 12.73
CA TYR A 359 -5.61 22.96 12.30
C TYR A 359 -5.49 22.85 10.78
N CYS A 360 -6.35 23.52 10.02
CA CYS A 360 -6.13 23.65 8.58
C CYS A 360 -4.79 24.33 8.27
N ASP A 361 -4.45 25.42 8.99
CA ASP A 361 -3.15 26.09 8.83
C ASP A 361 -1.98 25.17 9.24
N VAL A 362 -2.16 24.35 10.29
CA VAL A 362 -1.17 23.34 10.70
C VAL A 362 -0.95 22.29 9.58
N ILE A 363 -2.03 21.77 8.99
CA ILE A 363 -1.96 20.78 7.91
C ILE A 363 -1.23 21.36 6.70
N VAL A 364 -1.59 22.59 6.28
CA VAL A 364 -0.95 23.27 5.15
C VAL A 364 0.54 23.44 5.40
N LYS A 365 0.91 23.99 6.56
CA LYS A 365 2.31 24.25 6.93
C LYS A 365 3.11 22.93 7.02
N ARG A 366 2.54 21.90 7.65
CA ARG A 366 3.17 20.57 7.76
C ARG A 366 3.50 19.97 6.39
N TRP A 367 2.55 20.03 5.46
CA TRP A 367 2.78 19.53 4.12
C TRP A 367 3.84 20.35 3.36
N GLU A 368 3.78 21.68 3.47
CA GLU A 368 4.78 22.57 2.86
C GLU A 368 6.20 22.30 3.39
N GLU A 369 6.35 22.13 4.72
CA GLU A 369 7.62 21.80 5.35
C GLU A 369 8.12 20.41 4.99
N PHE A 370 7.20 19.44 4.89
CA PHE A 370 7.54 18.07 4.53
C PHE A 370 7.99 17.91 3.07
N THR A 371 7.29 18.57 2.14
CA THR A 371 7.54 18.42 0.69
C THR A 371 8.46 19.48 0.10
N GLY A 372 8.61 20.64 0.75
CA GLY A 372 9.25 21.84 0.19
C GLY A 372 8.40 22.58 -0.85
N ASN A 373 7.21 22.08 -1.18
CA ASN A 373 6.31 22.67 -2.16
C ASN A 373 5.43 23.75 -1.52
N LYS A 374 4.70 24.53 -2.34
CA LYS A 374 3.75 25.53 -1.88
C LYS A 374 2.31 25.10 -2.16
N SER A 375 1.47 25.27 -1.17
CA SER A 375 0.03 25.10 -1.26
C SER A 375 -0.61 26.22 -2.10
N LYS A 376 -1.79 25.92 -2.66
CA LYS A 376 -2.61 26.92 -3.34
C LYS A 376 -3.97 27.00 -2.65
N ARG A 377 -4.27 28.15 -2.04
CA ARG A 377 -5.62 28.44 -1.53
C ARG A 377 -6.54 28.81 -2.68
N VAL A 378 -7.70 28.19 -2.71
CA VAL A 378 -8.77 28.48 -3.68
C VAL A 378 -9.87 29.22 -2.91
N THR A 379 -10.01 30.50 -3.17
CA THR A 379 -11.14 31.31 -2.66
C THR A 379 -12.29 31.19 -3.67
N PHE A 380 -13.48 30.96 -3.16
CA PHE A 380 -14.70 30.99 -3.97
C PHE A 380 -15.38 32.32 -3.65
N ASP A 381 -15.51 33.17 -4.67
CA ASP A 381 -16.27 34.42 -4.60
C ASP A 381 -17.77 34.16 -4.50
#